data_cbeb1b82f250bc4ad7ed680390f8c996
#
_entry.id   cbeb1b82f250bc4ad7ed680390f8c996
#
_cell.length_a   1.000
_cell.length_b   1.000
_cell.length_c   1.000
_cell.angle_alpha   90.00
_cell.angle_beta   90.00
_cell.angle_gamma   90.00
#
_symmetry.space_group_name_H-M   'P 1'
#
loop_
_entity.id
_entity.type
_entity.pdbx_description
1 polymer ?
#
loop_
_entity_poly.entity_id
_entity_poly.type
_entity_poly.pdbx_seq_one_letter_code
_entity_poly.pdbx_strand_id
1 'polypeptide(L)'
;MGPRQRQGRGRSKTHALPMILLSFLGFLLIAGVAFGIGMIGNVNRWLSDLPDYTDANAYLVSEPTDIVDCNGNTIASFYTQNRKSITKDQVSPYVLQGTVDVEDERFYEHGGIDLWGIARASVATLTGGHEGASTITQQLVRNTILQ
;
A
#
# COMPACT_ATOMS: atom_id res chain seq x y z
N MET A 1 11.57 -54.26 66.70
CA MET A 1 11.96 -52.96 66.12
C MET A 1 12.24 -53.24 64.62
N GLY A 2 11.28 -52.88 63.74
CA GLY A 2 11.42 -53.08 62.30
C GLY A 2 11.93 -51.80 61.61
N PRO A 3 12.73 -51.89 60.53
CA PRO A 3 13.30 -50.71 59.87
C PRO A 3 12.25 -49.99 59.00
N ARG A 4 12.10 -48.70 59.20
CA ARG A 4 11.22 -47.81 58.40
C ARG A 4 11.82 -47.68 56.98
N GLN A 5 11.15 -48.22 56.00
CA GLN A 5 11.44 -47.99 54.61
C GLN A 5 11.12 -46.51 54.28
N ARG A 6 12.18 -45.71 53.96
CA ARG A 6 12.01 -44.39 53.36
C ARG A 6 11.63 -44.59 51.89
N GLN A 7 10.39 -44.34 51.58
CA GLN A 7 9.93 -44.16 50.19
C GLN A 7 10.63 -42.95 49.57
N GLY A 8 11.59 -43.19 48.72
CA GLY A 8 12.18 -42.17 47.88
C GLY A 8 11.14 -41.61 46.92
N ARG A 9 10.71 -40.36 47.15
CA ARG A 9 9.87 -39.62 46.21
C ARG A 9 10.67 -39.40 44.94
N GLY A 10 10.45 -40.26 43.92
CA GLY A 10 10.99 -40.09 42.58
C GLY A 10 10.55 -38.72 42.04
N ARG A 11 11.46 -37.79 41.96
CA ARG A 11 11.28 -36.48 41.36
C ARG A 11 11.15 -36.74 39.86
N SER A 12 9.91 -36.71 39.34
CA SER A 12 9.68 -36.80 37.90
C SER A 12 10.32 -35.56 37.27
N LYS A 13 11.53 -35.73 36.75
CA LYS A 13 12.25 -34.73 35.98
C LYS A 13 11.58 -34.70 34.61
N THR A 14 10.61 -33.80 34.43
CA THR A 14 10.76 -32.57 33.67
C THR A 14 10.44 -32.72 32.18
N HIS A 15 9.17 -32.90 31.89
CA HIS A 15 8.60 -32.52 30.60
C HIS A 15 8.13 -31.04 30.68
N ALA A 16 8.51 -30.30 31.74
CA ALA A 16 8.09 -28.92 31.96
C ALA A 16 8.62 -27.98 30.84
N LEU A 17 9.88 -28.10 30.45
CA LEU A 17 10.48 -27.23 29.46
C LEU A 17 9.82 -27.37 28.07
N PRO A 18 9.63 -28.58 27.50
CA PRO A 18 8.91 -28.70 26.24
C PRO A 18 7.44 -28.30 26.33
N MET A 19 6.77 -28.49 27.47
CA MET A 19 5.40 -28.00 27.66
C MET A 19 5.31 -26.47 27.70
N ILE A 20 6.27 -25.79 28.35
CA ILE A 20 6.36 -24.33 28.38
C ILE A 20 6.63 -23.78 26.96
N LEU A 21 7.55 -24.39 26.22
CA LEU A 21 7.84 -24.00 24.83
C LEU A 21 6.61 -24.20 23.93
N LEU A 22 5.90 -25.32 24.08
CA LEU A 22 4.70 -25.60 23.29
C LEU A 22 3.58 -24.61 23.61
N SER A 23 3.37 -24.28 24.90
CA SER A 23 2.36 -23.30 25.30
C SER A 23 2.71 -21.89 24.86
N PHE A 24 3.98 -21.50 24.88
CA PHE A 24 4.47 -20.24 24.36
C PHE A 24 4.28 -20.13 22.83
N LEU A 25 4.60 -21.19 22.09
CA LEU A 25 4.36 -21.25 20.64
C LEU A 25 2.86 -21.16 20.32
N GLY A 26 2.02 -21.87 21.08
CA GLY A 26 0.56 -21.80 20.96
C GLY A 26 0.04 -20.40 21.23
N PHE A 27 0.55 -19.72 22.25
CA PHE A 27 0.20 -18.32 22.55
C PHE A 27 0.59 -17.38 21.42
N LEU A 28 1.82 -17.52 20.85
CA LEU A 28 2.26 -16.71 19.73
C LEU A 28 1.37 -16.92 18.49
N LEU A 29 0.96 -18.16 18.25
CA LEU A 29 0.08 -18.50 17.13
C LEU A 29 -1.30 -17.85 17.28
N ILE A 30 -1.90 -17.95 18.48
CA ILE A 30 -3.20 -17.32 18.79
C ILE A 30 -3.09 -15.78 18.70
N ALA A 31 -2.02 -15.21 19.25
CA ALA A 31 -1.77 -13.77 19.19
C ALA A 31 -1.58 -13.30 17.73
N GLY A 32 -0.87 -14.05 16.92
CA GLY A 32 -0.69 -13.76 15.49
C GLY A 32 -2.01 -13.80 14.72
N VAL A 33 -2.85 -14.81 14.97
CA VAL A 33 -4.18 -14.93 14.35
C VAL A 33 -5.08 -13.78 14.79
N ALA A 34 -5.14 -13.46 16.09
CA ALA A 34 -5.93 -12.35 16.62
C ALA A 34 -5.48 -11.00 16.02
N PHE A 35 -4.17 -10.78 15.92
CA PHE A 35 -3.60 -9.60 15.29
C PHE A 35 -3.99 -9.51 13.81
N GLY A 36 -3.90 -10.64 13.07
CA GLY A 36 -4.30 -10.72 11.67
C GLY A 36 -5.78 -10.38 11.44
N ILE A 37 -6.67 -10.93 12.28
CA ILE A 37 -8.10 -10.61 12.22
C ILE A 37 -8.34 -9.12 12.51
N GLY A 38 -7.67 -8.56 13.51
CA GLY A 38 -7.75 -7.14 13.83
C GLY A 38 -7.26 -6.24 12.68
N MET A 39 -6.17 -6.62 12.04
CA MET A 39 -5.64 -5.93 10.85
C MET A 39 -6.64 -5.96 9.69
N ILE A 40 -7.23 -7.11 9.39
CA ILE A 40 -8.24 -7.23 8.32
C ILE A 40 -9.44 -6.34 8.62
N GLY A 41 -9.92 -6.29 9.87
CA GLY A 41 -11.00 -5.42 10.26
C GLY A 41 -10.70 -3.92 10.07
N ASN A 42 -9.50 -3.49 10.41
CA ASN A 42 -9.06 -2.11 10.17
C ASN A 42 -8.93 -1.79 8.68
N VAL A 43 -8.31 -2.69 7.92
CA VAL A 43 -8.17 -2.51 6.45
C VAL A 43 -9.54 -2.42 5.79
N ASN A 44 -10.49 -3.30 6.13
CA ASN A 44 -11.85 -3.24 5.58
C ASN A 44 -12.57 -1.93 5.93
N ARG A 45 -12.37 -1.39 7.14
CA ARG A 45 -12.92 -0.09 7.52
C ARG A 45 -12.33 1.04 6.67
N TRP A 46 -11.02 1.06 6.47
CA TRP A 46 -10.39 2.06 5.59
C TRP A 46 -10.85 1.95 4.14
N LEU A 47 -11.03 0.72 3.64
CA LEU A 47 -11.52 0.48 2.28
C LEU A 47 -12.99 0.88 2.10
N SER A 48 -13.82 0.81 3.15
CA SER A 48 -15.22 1.22 3.08
C SER A 48 -15.43 2.73 2.98
N ASP A 49 -14.45 3.51 3.41
CA ASP A 49 -14.48 4.98 3.38
C ASP A 49 -13.83 5.56 2.11
N LEU A 50 -13.32 4.70 1.21
CA LEU A 50 -12.74 5.17 -0.05
C LEU A 50 -13.83 5.69 -0.99
N PRO A 51 -13.58 6.83 -1.65
CA PRO A 51 -14.45 7.30 -2.73
C PRO A 51 -14.49 6.27 -3.87
N ASP A 52 -15.54 6.33 -4.69
CA ASP A 52 -15.68 5.44 -5.83
C ASP A 52 -14.58 5.73 -6.86
N TYR A 53 -13.55 4.88 -6.86
CA TYR A 53 -12.41 5.00 -7.78
C TYR A 53 -12.76 4.56 -9.21
N THR A 54 -13.95 3.99 -9.44
CA THR A 54 -14.42 3.61 -10.78
C THR A 54 -15.14 4.77 -11.49
N ASP A 55 -15.53 5.82 -10.74
CA ASP A 55 -16.09 7.03 -11.32
C ASP A 55 -15.00 7.84 -12.03
N ALA A 56 -15.09 7.90 -13.37
CA ALA A 56 -14.15 8.69 -14.18
C ALA A 56 -14.15 10.18 -13.78
N ASN A 57 -15.26 10.70 -13.23
CA ASN A 57 -15.34 12.09 -12.77
C ASN A 57 -14.47 12.37 -11.54
N ALA A 58 -14.13 11.35 -10.74
CA ALA A 58 -13.22 11.50 -9.60
C ALA A 58 -11.80 11.92 -10.04
N TYR A 59 -11.45 11.73 -11.30
CA TYR A 59 -10.14 12.06 -11.86
C TYR A 59 -10.14 13.35 -12.69
N LEU A 60 -11.31 14.01 -12.84
CA LEU A 60 -11.38 15.28 -13.54
C LEU A 60 -10.65 16.37 -12.75
N VAL A 61 -9.77 17.08 -13.43
CA VAL A 61 -9.10 18.26 -12.90
C VAL A 61 -9.90 19.51 -13.27
N SER A 62 -9.81 20.56 -12.44
CA SER A 62 -10.43 21.84 -12.75
C SER A 62 -9.86 22.39 -14.05
N GLU A 63 -10.74 22.72 -14.98
CA GLU A 63 -10.39 23.38 -16.23
C GLU A 63 -10.52 24.91 -16.11
N PRO A 64 -9.86 25.69 -17.00
CA PRO A 64 -10.04 27.12 -17.07
C PRO A 64 -11.50 27.50 -17.37
N THR A 65 -11.92 28.64 -16.83
CA THR A 65 -13.19 29.28 -17.20
C THR A 65 -12.90 30.39 -18.19
N ASP A 66 -13.42 30.29 -19.41
CA ASP A 66 -13.24 31.29 -20.44
C ASP A 66 -14.46 32.20 -20.53
N ILE A 67 -14.20 33.49 -20.57
CA ILE A 67 -15.20 34.49 -20.93
C ILE A 67 -15.03 34.78 -22.41
N VAL A 68 -16.11 34.63 -23.16
CA VAL A 68 -16.11 34.81 -24.60
C VAL A 68 -17.06 35.95 -25.03
N ASP A 69 -16.76 36.59 -26.13
CA ASP A 69 -17.65 37.60 -26.74
C ASP A 69 -18.84 36.89 -27.47
N CYS A 70 -19.74 37.70 -28.04
CA CYS A 70 -20.89 37.16 -28.77
C CYS A 70 -20.52 36.38 -30.07
N ASN A 71 -19.28 36.48 -30.52
CA ASN A 71 -18.75 35.77 -31.69
C ASN A 71 -17.93 34.52 -31.28
N GLY A 72 -17.80 34.23 -29.97
CA GLY A 72 -17.04 33.11 -29.47
C GLY A 72 -15.53 33.39 -29.26
N ASN A 73 -15.07 34.62 -29.40
CA ASN A 73 -13.67 34.94 -29.16
C ASN A 73 -13.41 35.07 -27.65
N THR A 74 -12.38 34.46 -27.15
CA THR A 74 -11.99 34.53 -25.73
C THR A 74 -11.53 35.95 -25.38
N ILE A 75 -12.21 36.56 -24.41
CA ILE A 75 -11.87 37.88 -23.86
C ILE A 75 -10.93 37.72 -22.67
N ALA A 76 -11.18 36.70 -21.79
CA ALA A 76 -10.39 36.42 -20.61
C ALA A 76 -10.52 34.97 -20.22
N SER A 77 -9.45 34.40 -19.63
CA SER A 77 -9.42 33.07 -19.06
C SER A 77 -9.05 33.14 -17.58
N PHE A 78 -9.84 32.51 -16.72
CA PHE A 78 -9.58 32.41 -15.29
C PHE A 78 -9.23 30.98 -14.93
N TYR A 79 -8.12 30.77 -14.26
CA TYR A 79 -7.66 29.46 -13.85
C TYR A 79 -6.75 29.54 -12.62
N THR A 80 -6.84 28.53 -11.75
CA THR A 80 -5.84 28.30 -10.70
C THR A 80 -4.63 27.59 -11.28
N GLN A 81 -4.89 26.64 -12.20
CA GLN A 81 -3.88 25.94 -12.99
C GLN A 81 -4.39 25.90 -14.43
N ASN A 82 -3.55 26.36 -15.37
CA ASN A 82 -3.90 26.35 -16.78
C ASN A 82 -3.74 24.94 -17.34
N ARG A 83 -4.77 24.13 -17.16
CA ARG A 83 -4.82 22.72 -17.61
C ARG A 83 -5.84 22.57 -18.72
N LYS A 84 -5.56 21.67 -19.64
CA LYS A 84 -6.47 21.23 -20.68
C LYS A 84 -6.53 19.72 -20.68
N SER A 85 -7.73 19.18 -20.50
CA SER A 85 -7.94 17.73 -20.62
C SER A 85 -7.73 17.29 -22.05
N ILE A 86 -6.94 16.23 -22.23
CA ILE A 86 -6.67 15.61 -23.53
C ILE A 86 -6.89 14.11 -23.41
N THR A 87 -7.18 13.46 -24.53
CA THR A 87 -7.32 12.02 -24.59
C THR A 87 -5.99 11.33 -24.85
N LYS A 88 -5.88 10.04 -24.52
CA LYS A 88 -4.63 9.27 -24.65
C LYS A 88 -4.08 9.27 -26.08
N ASP A 89 -4.95 9.27 -27.07
CA ASP A 89 -4.60 9.30 -28.52
C ASP A 89 -3.98 10.64 -28.96
N GLN A 90 -4.14 11.70 -28.17
CA GLN A 90 -3.53 13.01 -28.37
C GLN A 90 -2.13 13.10 -27.76
N VAL A 91 -1.72 12.09 -26.99
CA VAL A 91 -0.40 12.04 -26.35
C VAL A 91 0.56 11.22 -27.21
N SER A 92 1.78 11.76 -27.43
CA SER A 92 2.82 11.02 -28.15
C SER A 92 3.12 9.70 -27.46
N PRO A 93 3.21 8.57 -28.21
CA PRO A 93 3.62 7.28 -27.65
C PRO A 93 4.98 7.34 -26.92
N TYR A 94 5.89 8.17 -27.36
CA TYR A 94 7.19 8.36 -26.71
C TYR A 94 7.07 9.00 -25.32
N VAL A 95 6.11 9.91 -25.12
CA VAL A 95 5.83 10.50 -23.81
C VAL A 95 5.24 9.46 -22.87
N LEU A 96 4.28 8.67 -23.36
CA LEU A 96 3.68 7.60 -22.57
C LEU A 96 4.73 6.56 -22.15
N GLN A 97 5.54 6.10 -23.08
CA GLN A 97 6.60 5.13 -22.80
C GLN A 97 7.65 5.72 -21.85
N GLY A 98 8.12 6.93 -22.13
CA GLY A 98 9.14 7.58 -21.28
C GLY A 98 8.66 7.81 -19.87
N THR A 99 7.35 8.11 -19.66
CA THR A 99 6.78 8.21 -18.31
C THR A 99 6.84 6.87 -17.60
N VAL A 100 6.46 5.78 -18.26
CA VAL A 100 6.53 4.43 -17.67
C VAL A 100 7.98 4.06 -17.35
N ASP A 101 8.90 4.25 -18.27
CA ASP A 101 10.32 3.87 -18.11
C ASP A 101 10.99 4.61 -16.93
N VAL A 102 10.57 5.86 -16.67
CA VAL A 102 11.18 6.70 -15.63
C VAL A 102 10.49 6.54 -14.27
N GLU A 103 9.15 6.48 -14.26
CA GLU A 103 8.37 6.50 -13.01
C GLU A 103 8.09 5.10 -12.48
N ASP A 104 7.92 4.10 -13.37
CA ASP A 104 7.49 2.77 -13.00
C ASP A 104 7.80 1.75 -14.11
N GLU A 105 9.08 1.42 -14.27
CA GLU A 105 9.60 0.54 -15.33
C GLU A 105 8.79 -0.75 -15.53
N ARG A 106 8.19 -1.27 -14.46
CA ARG A 106 7.41 -2.52 -14.48
C ARG A 106 5.90 -2.31 -14.38
N PHE A 107 5.42 -1.12 -14.75
CA PHE A 107 4.00 -0.74 -14.67
C PHE A 107 3.03 -1.77 -15.25
N TYR A 108 3.40 -2.43 -16.35
CA TYR A 108 2.58 -3.45 -17.01
C TYR A 108 2.71 -4.86 -16.41
N GLU A 109 3.61 -5.06 -15.44
CA GLU A 109 3.90 -6.37 -14.84
C GLU A 109 3.23 -6.57 -13.49
N HIS A 110 2.85 -5.49 -12.81
CA HIS A 110 2.22 -5.53 -11.48
C HIS A 110 0.82 -4.94 -11.48
N GLY A 111 0.03 -5.25 -10.45
CA GLY A 111 -1.37 -4.83 -10.29
C GLY A 111 -1.56 -3.53 -9.49
N GLY A 112 -0.68 -2.53 -9.66
CA GLY A 112 -0.76 -1.24 -8.97
C GLY A 112 0.20 -1.09 -7.79
N ILE A 113 0.71 -2.19 -7.21
CA ILE A 113 1.76 -2.20 -6.19
C ILE A 113 2.90 -3.09 -6.68
N ASP A 114 4.10 -2.52 -6.75
CA ASP A 114 5.31 -3.26 -7.10
C ASP A 114 6.02 -3.78 -5.85
N LEU A 115 5.71 -5.01 -5.43
CA LEU A 115 6.33 -5.63 -4.26
C LEU A 115 7.84 -5.85 -4.44
N TRP A 116 8.29 -6.12 -5.65
CA TRP A 116 9.71 -6.27 -5.94
C TRP A 116 10.46 -4.94 -5.87
N GLY A 117 9.86 -3.87 -6.40
CA GLY A 117 10.37 -2.50 -6.28
C GLY A 117 10.49 -2.07 -4.81
N ILE A 118 9.48 -2.37 -3.99
CA ILE A 118 9.51 -2.11 -2.54
C ILE A 118 10.66 -2.87 -1.87
N ALA A 119 10.85 -4.16 -2.18
CA ALA A 119 11.94 -4.95 -1.63
C ALA A 119 13.29 -4.39 -2.03
N ARG A 120 13.49 -4.05 -3.29
CA ARG A 120 14.72 -3.47 -3.83
C ARG A 120 15.03 -2.12 -3.18
N ALA A 121 14.05 -1.21 -3.13
CA ALA A 121 14.21 0.10 -2.51
C ALA A 121 14.49 0.01 -1.00
N SER A 122 13.90 -0.98 -0.32
CA SER A 122 14.19 -1.24 1.09
C SER A 122 15.64 -1.64 1.32
N VAL A 123 16.18 -2.54 0.47
CA VAL A 123 17.60 -2.93 0.53
C VAL A 123 18.51 -1.75 0.19
N ALA A 124 18.18 -0.97 -0.85
CA ALA A 124 18.95 0.22 -1.22
C ALA A 124 19.01 1.22 -0.05
N THR A 125 17.87 1.49 0.61
CA THR A 125 17.81 2.40 1.77
C THR A 125 18.66 1.89 2.93
N LEU A 126 18.66 0.59 3.21
CA LEU A 126 19.48 -0.01 4.28
C LEU A 126 20.99 0.08 3.96
N THR A 127 21.36 0.16 2.69
CA THR A 127 22.76 0.29 2.24
C THR A 127 23.19 1.74 2.00
N GLY A 128 22.36 2.72 2.37
CA GLY A 128 22.66 4.15 2.27
C GLY A 128 22.31 4.78 0.92
N GLY A 129 21.61 4.04 0.03
CA GLY A 129 21.05 4.57 -1.20
C GLY A 129 19.66 5.16 -0.99
N HIS A 130 19.15 5.87 -2.01
CA HIS A 130 17.77 6.38 -2.05
C HIS A 130 17.14 5.94 -3.37
N GLU A 131 16.22 4.99 -3.30
CA GLU A 131 15.42 4.56 -4.44
C GLU A 131 13.93 4.74 -4.14
N GLY A 132 13.18 5.27 -5.11
CA GLY A 132 11.72 5.32 -5.06
C GLY A 132 11.13 3.94 -5.37
N ALA A 133 10.04 3.60 -4.67
CA ALA A 133 9.26 2.39 -4.92
C ALA A 133 7.78 2.70 -5.20
N SER A 134 7.43 3.97 -5.38
CA SER A 134 6.04 4.38 -5.66
C SER A 134 5.71 4.12 -7.13
N THR A 135 4.60 3.43 -7.35
CA THR A 135 4.10 3.15 -8.70
C THR A 135 3.29 4.33 -9.25
N ILE A 136 3.12 4.40 -10.58
CA ILE A 136 2.26 5.38 -11.25
C ILE A 136 0.83 5.31 -10.68
N THR A 137 0.30 4.11 -10.44
CA THR A 137 -1.03 3.91 -9.84
C THR A 137 -1.13 4.53 -8.45
N GLN A 138 -0.13 4.33 -7.59
CA GLN A 138 -0.10 4.93 -6.25
C GLN A 138 -0.01 6.47 -6.31
N GLN A 139 0.77 7.00 -7.25
CA GLN A 139 0.88 8.44 -7.48
C GLN A 139 -0.45 9.03 -7.95
N LEU A 140 -1.16 8.36 -8.86
CA LEU A 140 -2.47 8.78 -9.33
C LEU A 140 -3.46 8.86 -8.18
N VAL A 141 -3.63 7.78 -7.41
CA VAL A 141 -4.56 7.74 -6.27
C VAL A 141 -4.23 8.83 -5.24
N ARG A 142 -2.96 8.99 -4.90
CA ARG A 142 -2.52 10.01 -3.94
C ARG A 142 -2.83 11.42 -4.40
N ASN A 143 -2.68 11.70 -5.70
CA ASN A 143 -2.79 13.06 -6.23
C ASN A 143 -4.22 13.42 -6.68
N THR A 144 -5.15 12.48 -6.69
CA THR A 144 -6.53 12.71 -7.16
C THR A 144 -7.59 12.37 -6.11
N ILE A 145 -7.42 11.25 -5.42
CA ILE A 145 -8.46 10.72 -4.52
C ILE A 145 -8.20 11.08 -3.06
N LEU A 146 -6.93 11.15 -2.64
CA LEU A 146 -6.53 11.37 -1.25
C LEU A 146 -6.13 12.83 -0.94
N GLN A 147 -6.51 13.79 -1.77
CA GLN A 147 -6.26 15.23 -1.55
C GLN A 147 -7.23 15.85 -0.56
#